data_5e572fefcfd8563f8ad8052ceb0d1fa6
#
_entry.id   5e572fefcfd8563f8ad8052ceb0d1fa6
#
_cell.length_a   1.000
_cell.length_b   1.000
_cell.length_c   1.000
_cell.angle_alpha   90.00
_cell.angle_beta   90.00
_cell.angle_gamma   90.00
#
_symmetry.space_group_name_H-M   'P 1'
#
loop_
_entity.id
_entity.type
_entity.pdbx_description
1 polymer ?
#
loop_
_entity_poly.entity_id
_entity_poly.type
_entity_poly.pdbx_seq_one_letter_code
_entity_poly.pdbx_strand_id
1 'polypeptide(L)'
;MIRKETGKDYKLTEAVVEKAFQNEEHSDHREQFLVARLRKSDVFVPELSLVAERNKAIVGHLMLTKLLIKNDGQNYEALALAPVSVLPEYQNQGIGSQLIIHGLKKSKENIQISIKEMSWIS
;
A
#
# COMPACT_ATOMS: atom_id res chain seq x y z
N MET A 1 -9.28 12.15 -4.36
CA MET A 1 -8.04 12.24 -5.15
C MET A 1 -7.00 11.28 -4.60
N ILE A 2 -6.28 10.61 -5.49
CA ILE A 2 -5.20 9.70 -5.09
C ILE A 2 -3.87 10.33 -5.52
N ARG A 3 -2.91 10.36 -4.60
CA ARG A 3 -1.59 10.94 -4.85
C ARG A 3 -0.51 10.18 -4.08
N LYS A 4 0.74 10.47 -4.42
CA LYS A 4 1.89 9.94 -3.70
C LYS A 4 1.90 10.48 -2.27
N GLU A 5 2.22 9.61 -1.33
CA GLU A 5 2.43 10.00 0.06
C GLU A 5 3.74 10.80 0.19
N THR A 6 3.74 11.80 1.05
CA THR A 6 4.94 12.58 1.38
C THR A 6 5.28 12.40 2.87
N GLY A 7 6.48 12.83 3.25
CA GLY A 7 6.90 12.73 4.65
C GLY A 7 5.97 13.43 5.64
N LYS A 8 5.28 14.47 5.18
CA LYS A 8 4.31 15.20 6.02
C LYS A 8 3.08 14.35 6.33
N ASP A 9 2.81 13.34 5.51
CA ASP A 9 1.62 12.49 5.66
C ASP A 9 1.83 11.31 6.59
N TYR A 10 3.06 10.95 6.91
CA TYR A 10 3.39 9.67 7.55
C TYR A 10 2.60 9.41 8.84
N LYS A 11 2.52 10.38 9.74
CA LYS A 11 1.78 10.20 10.99
C LYS A 11 0.28 10.08 10.75
N LEU A 12 -0.24 10.87 9.80
CA LEU A 12 -1.66 10.81 9.43
C LEU A 12 -1.99 9.46 8.81
N THR A 13 -1.11 8.96 7.94
CA THR A 13 -1.29 7.65 7.31
C THR A 13 -1.30 6.53 8.34
N GLU A 14 -0.39 6.57 9.31
CA GLU A 14 -0.34 5.56 10.36
C GLU A 14 -1.63 5.56 11.18
N ALA A 15 -2.19 6.73 11.46
CA ALA A 15 -3.47 6.84 12.15
C ALA A 15 -4.61 6.26 11.32
N VAL A 16 -4.61 6.47 10.00
CA VAL A 16 -5.61 5.90 9.10
C VAL A 16 -5.52 4.38 9.11
N VAL A 17 -4.31 3.83 9.02
CA VAL A 17 -4.10 2.37 9.05
C VAL A 17 -4.61 1.80 10.37
N GLU A 18 -4.27 2.41 11.48
CA GLU A 18 -4.72 1.96 12.79
C GLU A 18 -6.24 1.92 12.88
N LYS A 19 -6.90 3.00 12.45
CA LYS A 19 -8.37 3.08 12.49
C LYS A 19 -9.03 2.09 11.54
N ALA A 20 -8.42 1.86 10.37
CA ALA A 20 -8.98 0.96 9.38
C ALA A 20 -9.07 -0.48 9.89
N PHE A 21 -8.13 -0.90 10.74
CA PHE A 21 -8.08 -2.26 11.26
C PHE A 21 -8.54 -2.40 12.71
N GLN A 22 -8.98 -1.31 13.30
CA GLN A 22 -9.31 -1.26 14.73
C GLN A 22 -10.36 -2.31 15.14
N ASN A 23 -11.34 -2.54 14.27
CA ASN A 23 -12.45 -3.45 14.56
C ASN A 23 -12.37 -4.77 13.77
N GLU A 24 -11.25 -5.04 13.12
CA GLU A 24 -11.07 -6.29 12.36
C GLU A 24 -10.68 -7.43 13.29
N GLU A 25 -11.48 -8.51 13.28
CA GLU A 25 -11.28 -9.66 14.17
C GLU A 25 -9.99 -10.42 13.86
N HIS A 26 -9.61 -10.50 12.58
CA HIS A 26 -8.46 -11.27 12.14
C HIS A 26 -7.18 -10.45 12.09
N SER A 27 -7.24 -9.19 12.47
CA SER A 27 -6.08 -8.31 12.51
C SER A 27 -5.35 -8.45 13.83
N ASP A 28 -4.02 -8.35 13.82
CA ASP A 28 -3.23 -8.28 15.04
C ASP A 28 -3.16 -6.85 15.58
N HIS A 29 -3.82 -5.90 14.90
CA HIS A 29 -3.87 -4.48 15.24
C HIS A 29 -2.50 -3.80 15.25
N ARG A 30 -1.56 -4.33 14.47
CA ARG A 30 -0.20 -3.81 14.37
C ARG A 30 0.16 -3.35 12.95
N GLU A 31 -0.83 -3.24 12.07
CA GLU A 31 -0.60 -2.88 10.68
C GLU A 31 0.08 -1.52 10.54
N GLN A 32 -0.25 -0.56 11.42
CA GLN A 32 0.38 0.76 11.39
C GLN A 32 1.88 0.67 11.70
N PHE A 33 2.28 -0.25 12.55
CA PHE A 33 3.70 -0.46 12.86
C PHE A 33 4.42 -1.16 11.71
N LEU A 34 3.74 -2.07 11.02
CA LEU A 34 4.29 -2.70 9.82
C LEU A 34 4.57 -1.65 8.76
N VAL A 35 3.62 -0.75 8.51
CA VAL A 35 3.80 0.32 7.52
C VAL A 35 5.00 1.20 7.89
N ALA A 36 5.10 1.61 9.16
CA ALA A 36 6.21 2.44 9.63
C ALA A 36 7.56 1.73 9.43
N ARG A 37 7.60 0.43 9.71
CA ARG A 37 8.82 -0.37 9.57
C ARG A 37 9.20 -0.54 8.11
N LEU A 38 8.23 -0.79 7.22
CA LEU A 38 8.49 -0.94 5.79
C LEU A 38 9.05 0.34 5.17
N ARG A 39 8.62 1.51 5.63
CA ARG A 39 9.15 2.77 5.13
C ARG A 39 10.65 2.92 5.36
N LYS A 40 11.18 2.28 6.39
CA LYS A 40 12.60 2.36 6.75
C LYS A 40 13.43 1.23 6.16
N SER A 41 12.78 0.34 5.40
CA SER A 41 13.46 -0.83 4.85
C SER A 41 13.94 -0.57 3.42
N ASP A 42 14.82 -1.48 2.93
CA ASP A 42 15.33 -1.41 1.56
C ASP A 42 14.27 -1.75 0.51
N VAL A 43 13.15 -2.33 0.92
CA VAL A 43 12.09 -2.70 -0.01
C VAL A 43 11.09 -1.58 -0.25
N PHE A 44 11.23 -0.45 0.45
CA PHE A 44 10.34 0.69 0.29
C PHE A 44 10.56 1.38 -1.05
N VAL A 45 9.48 1.62 -1.78
CA VAL A 45 9.49 2.37 -3.03
C VAL A 45 8.58 3.58 -2.83
N PRO A 46 9.15 4.79 -2.62
CA PRO A 46 8.32 5.97 -2.30
C PRO A 46 7.23 6.24 -3.33
N GLU A 47 7.49 6.00 -4.59
CA GLU A 47 6.51 6.23 -5.67
C GLU A 47 5.31 5.29 -5.59
N LEU A 48 5.42 4.20 -4.83
CA LEU A 48 4.38 3.20 -4.68
C LEU A 48 3.70 3.25 -3.31
N SER A 49 3.88 4.36 -2.59
CA SER A 49 3.14 4.63 -1.35
C SER A 49 2.15 5.75 -1.65
N LEU A 50 0.86 5.39 -1.69
CA LEU A 50 -0.19 6.28 -2.16
C LEU A 50 -1.21 6.55 -1.06
N VAL A 51 -1.76 7.77 -1.08
CA VAL A 51 -2.85 8.14 -0.17
C VAL A 51 -4.06 8.58 -0.98
N ALA A 52 -5.24 8.33 -0.42
CA ALA A 52 -6.49 8.84 -0.95
C ALA A 52 -6.95 10.01 -0.07
N GLU A 53 -7.28 11.13 -0.70
CA GLU A 53 -7.78 12.30 -0.01
C GLU A 53 -9.24 12.56 -0.34
N ARG A 54 -10.00 12.94 0.67
CA ARG A 54 -11.36 13.45 0.57
C ARG A 54 -11.49 14.64 1.50
N ASN A 55 -11.98 15.77 0.99
CA ASN A 55 -12.18 16.99 1.80
C ASN A 55 -10.89 17.41 2.53
N LYS A 56 -9.76 17.33 1.83
CA LYS A 56 -8.42 17.69 2.34
C LYS A 56 -7.91 16.81 3.47
N ALA A 57 -8.55 15.66 3.72
CA ALA A 57 -8.11 14.71 4.74
C ALA A 57 -7.70 13.40 4.09
N ILE A 58 -6.72 12.72 4.68
CA ILE A 58 -6.31 11.40 4.22
C ILE A 58 -7.31 10.39 4.76
N VAL A 59 -7.93 9.62 3.84
CA VAL A 59 -8.95 8.64 4.20
C VAL A 59 -8.55 7.22 3.81
N GLY A 60 -7.46 7.05 3.05
CA GLY A 60 -6.99 5.74 2.65
C GLY A 60 -5.51 5.74 2.34
N HIS A 61 -4.93 4.54 2.31
CA HIS A 61 -3.51 4.34 2.04
C HIS A 61 -3.26 2.99 1.38
N LEU A 62 -2.27 2.97 0.50
CA LEU A 62 -1.77 1.74 -0.12
C LEU A 62 -0.26 1.83 -0.23
N MET A 63 0.42 0.73 0.05
CA MET A 63 1.86 0.63 -0.15
C MET A 63 2.18 -0.67 -0.87
N LEU A 64 2.97 -0.57 -1.93
CA LEU A 64 3.57 -1.73 -2.60
C LEU A 64 5.07 -1.69 -2.31
N THR A 65 5.62 -2.84 -1.96
CA THR A 65 7.05 -2.97 -1.67
C THR A 65 7.69 -3.97 -2.62
N LYS A 66 8.99 -3.89 -2.77
CA LYS A 66 9.74 -4.85 -3.59
C LYS A 66 9.86 -6.17 -2.84
N LEU A 67 9.77 -7.26 -3.60
CA LEU A 67 9.94 -8.61 -3.06
C LEU A 67 10.83 -9.39 -4.01
N LEU A 68 11.83 -10.06 -3.46
CA LEU A 68 12.70 -10.94 -4.24
C LEU A 68 12.28 -12.39 -3.99
N ILE A 69 11.83 -13.06 -5.05
CA ILE A 69 11.42 -14.45 -4.99
C ILE A 69 12.56 -15.29 -5.56
N LYS A 70 13.05 -16.25 -4.78
CA LYS A 70 14.08 -17.19 -5.22
C LYS A 70 13.42 -18.53 -5.55
N ASN A 71 13.65 -19.01 -6.77
CA ASN A 71 13.10 -20.27 -7.23
C ASN A 71 14.06 -20.92 -8.20
N ASP A 72 14.49 -22.15 -7.90
CA ASP A 72 15.39 -22.96 -8.74
C ASP A 72 16.64 -22.21 -9.17
N GLY A 73 17.26 -21.49 -8.25
CA GLY A 73 18.49 -20.73 -8.51
C GLY A 73 18.30 -19.44 -9.28
N GLN A 74 17.05 -19.09 -9.60
CA GLN A 74 16.73 -17.82 -10.26
C GLN A 74 16.06 -16.86 -9.28
N ASN A 75 16.32 -15.57 -9.50
CA ASN A 75 15.73 -14.50 -8.68
C ASN A 75 14.73 -13.73 -9.53
N TYR A 76 13.51 -13.56 -8.99
CA TYR A 76 12.46 -12.80 -9.65
C TYR A 76 12.07 -11.61 -8.77
N GLU A 77 11.99 -10.43 -9.37
CA GLU A 77 11.43 -9.28 -8.68
C GLU A 77 9.90 -9.34 -8.74
N ALA A 78 9.26 -9.08 -7.63
CA ALA A 78 7.82 -9.01 -7.52
C ALA A 78 7.44 -7.86 -6.60
N LEU A 79 6.14 -7.62 -6.45
CA LEU A 79 5.63 -6.61 -5.53
C LEU A 79 4.81 -7.30 -4.45
N ALA A 80 4.99 -6.84 -3.23
CA ALA A 80 4.16 -7.25 -2.11
C ALA A 80 3.21 -6.11 -1.77
N LEU A 81 1.94 -6.44 -1.57
CA LEU A 81 0.93 -5.48 -1.14
C LEU A 81 0.94 -5.43 0.39
N ALA A 82 1.34 -4.30 0.94
CA ALA A 82 1.13 -4.02 2.35
C ALA A 82 -0.36 -3.76 2.59
N PRO A 83 -0.82 -3.63 3.83
CA PRO A 83 -2.25 -3.45 4.06
C PRO A 83 -2.82 -2.29 3.25
N VAL A 84 -3.93 -2.54 2.55
CA VAL A 84 -4.73 -1.48 1.93
C VAL A 84 -5.69 -0.99 3.00
N SER A 85 -5.67 0.29 3.30
CA SER A 85 -6.40 0.85 4.43
C SER A 85 -7.36 1.93 3.95
N VAL A 86 -8.60 1.86 4.43
CA VAL A 86 -9.60 2.92 4.20
C VAL A 86 -10.31 3.14 5.52
N LEU A 87 -10.46 4.41 5.93
CA LEU A 87 -11.20 4.74 7.15
C LEU A 87 -12.58 4.11 7.12
N PRO A 88 -13.09 3.60 8.26
CA PRO A 88 -14.38 2.92 8.29
C PRO A 88 -15.52 3.73 7.66
N GLU A 89 -15.55 5.05 7.87
CA GLU A 89 -16.59 5.91 7.34
C GLU A 89 -16.58 6.02 5.82
N TYR A 90 -15.47 5.65 5.19
CA TYR A 90 -15.28 5.76 3.75
C TYR A 90 -15.20 4.41 3.05
N GLN A 91 -15.40 3.32 3.76
CA GLN A 91 -15.37 1.98 3.18
C GLN A 91 -16.60 1.75 2.30
N ASN A 92 -16.48 0.77 1.38
CA ASN A 92 -17.55 0.39 0.45
C ASN A 92 -17.91 1.49 -0.56
N GLN A 93 -16.96 2.38 -0.85
CA GLN A 93 -17.12 3.45 -1.84
C GLN A 93 -16.14 3.31 -3.00
N GLY A 94 -15.42 2.19 -3.08
CA GLY A 94 -14.48 1.93 -4.16
C GLY A 94 -13.10 2.55 -3.98
N ILE A 95 -12.82 3.18 -2.84
CA ILE A 95 -11.52 3.85 -2.61
C ILE A 95 -10.37 2.85 -2.61
N GLY A 96 -10.53 1.72 -1.91
CA GLY A 96 -9.51 0.68 -1.88
C GLY A 96 -9.19 0.15 -3.27
N SER A 97 -10.21 -0.11 -4.07
CA SER A 97 -10.03 -0.58 -5.45
C SER A 97 -9.30 0.45 -6.29
N GLN A 98 -9.61 1.73 -6.14
CA GLN A 98 -8.94 2.78 -6.89
C GLN A 98 -7.48 2.92 -6.48
N LEU A 99 -7.18 2.78 -5.18
CA LEU A 99 -5.80 2.77 -4.72
C LEU A 99 -5.01 1.63 -5.36
N ILE A 100 -5.57 0.44 -5.43
CA ILE A 100 -4.92 -0.71 -6.04
C ILE A 100 -4.68 -0.45 -7.53
N ILE A 101 -5.67 0.05 -8.25
CA ILE A 101 -5.53 0.35 -9.68
C ILE A 101 -4.42 1.37 -9.91
N HIS A 102 -4.39 2.45 -9.14
CA HIS A 102 -3.34 3.46 -9.26
C HIS A 102 -1.96 2.89 -8.93
N GLY A 103 -1.88 2.07 -7.88
CA GLY A 103 -0.63 1.42 -7.50
C GLY A 103 -0.09 0.51 -8.60
N LEU A 104 -0.95 -0.27 -9.23
CA LEU A 104 -0.55 -1.17 -10.32
C LEU A 104 -0.08 -0.37 -11.54
N LYS A 105 -0.75 0.71 -11.87
CA LYS A 105 -0.31 1.58 -12.98
C LYS A 105 1.06 2.18 -12.70
N LYS A 106 1.27 2.70 -11.49
CA LYS A 106 2.55 3.27 -11.10
C LYS A 106 3.67 2.23 -11.11
N SER A 107 3.39 1.00 -10.70
CA SER A 107 4.40 -0.05 -10.68
C SER A 107 4.89 -0.38 -12.08
N LYS A 108 4.01 -0.39 -13.07
CA LYS A 108 4.41 -0.62 -14.46
C LYS A 108 5.35 0.49 -14.98
N GLU A 109 5.11 1.72 -14.57
CA GLU A 109 5.91 2.87 -15.00
C GLU A 109 7.29 2.88 -14.33
N ASN A 110 7.36 2.55 -13.06
CA ASN A 110 8.54 2.79 -12.24
C ASN A 110 9.41 1.55 -12.02
N ILE A 111 8.83 0.34 -12.09
CA ILE A 111 9.54 -0.90 -11.78
C ILE A 111 9.60 -1.83 -12.98
N GLN A 112 8.80 -1.59 -14.01
CA GLN A 112 8.76 -2.38 -15.25
C GLN A 112 8.46 -3.86 -15.01
N ILE A 113 7.56 -4.15 -14.09
CA ILE A 113 7.13 -5.51 -13.77
C ILE A 113 5.99 -5.89 -14.71
N SER A 114 6.02 -7.13 -15.25
CA SER A 114 4.97 -7.60 -16.12
C SER A 114 3.68 -7.85 -15.34
N ILE A 115 2.53 -7.79 -16.05
CA ILE A 115 1.24 -8.09 -15.45
C ILE A 115 1.23 -9.51 -14.89
N LYS A 116 1.90 -10.44 -15.56
CA LYS A 116 1.98 -11.83 -15.10
C LYS A 116 2.65 -11.94 -13.74
N GLU A 117 3.70 -11.18 -13.51
CA GLU A 117 4.41 -11.16 -12.23
C GLU A 117 3.59 -10.53 -11.12
N MET A 118 2.62 -9.69 -11.47
CA MET A 118 1.79 -8.97 -10.51
C MET A 118 0.47 -9.69 -10.22
N SER A 119 0.18 -10.78 -10.91
CA SER A 119 -1.11 -11.46 -10.79
C SER A 119 -1.39 -11.98 -9.37
N TRP A 120 -0.37 -12.25 -8.59
CA TRP A 120 -0.51 -12.76 -7.22
C TRP A 120 -0.91 -11.69 -6.21
N ILE A 121 -0.89 -10.42 -6.62
CA ILE A 121 -1.24 -9.30 -5.74
C ILE A 121 -2.75 -9.14 -5.59
N SER A 122 -3.48 -9.47 -6.64
CA SER A 122 -4.93 -9.22 -6.70
C SER A 122 -5.77 -10.13 -5.79
#